data_c606a391e3612eea052f26093309538f
#
_entry.id   c606a391e3612eea052f26093309538f
#
_cell.length_a   1.000
_cell.length_b   1.000
_cell.length_c   1.000
_cell.angle_alpha   90.00
_cell.angle_beta   90.00
_cell.angle_gamma   90.00
#
_symmetry.space_group_name_H-M   'P 1'
#
loop_
_entity.id
_entity.type
_entity.pdbx_description
1 polymer ?
#
loop_
_entity_poly.entity_id
_entity_poly.type
_entity_poly.pdbx_seq_one_letter_code
_entity_poly.pdbx_strand_id
1 'polypeptide(L)'
;MFSRANIAGFLQGLFVLPVCALFGGLVALLFHAHGAAIWGCVGFCALFPIFGAVKTKQRALLTGLLAGAAASAGLFLAISPAHAQTVAMPLRGFIVCLDPGHTSETSEGTESRDGKLTERHVNWVVAERLTKLLLAEGATVVLTKITENEVVTNRRRAEIANTAHADLFLRLHCDSGEQQGIATYYPDRQGKRFGVTGPSQIVITASRHAAELFHPAVAAALRGELSDAGIKGDSKTGIGSKQGALTGSIFSKVPALTVEMCVLTNTHDYRFIRTSAGQEAMAHALLAGVEADKFHDDKQH
;
A
#
# COMPACT_ATOMS: atom_id res chain seq x y z
N MET A 1 54.05 -37.63 7.26
CA MET A 1 53.04 -38.70 7.24
C MET A 1 52.13 -38.52 8.47
N PHE A 2 50.94 -38.02 8.31
CA PHE A 2 50.01 -37.80 9.42
C PHE A 2 49.39 -39.14 9.83
N SER A 3 49.40 -39.45 11.14
CA SER A 3 48.77 -40.67 11.64
C SER A 3 47.23 -40.61 11.46
N ARG A 4 46.57 -41.77 11.31
CA ARG A 4 45.09 -41.85 11.15
C ARG A 4 44.34 -41.14 12.27
N ALA A 5 44.86 -41.08 13.49
CA ALA A 5 44.31 -40.38 14.63
C ALA A 5 44.33 -38.85 14.46
N ASN A 6 45.31 -38.29 13.77
CA ASN A 6 45.40 -36.84 13.52
C ASN A 6 44.43 -36.38 12.43
N ILE A 7 44.10 -37.23 11.44
CA ILE A 7 43.15 -36.97 10.38
C ILE A 7 41.71 -37.00 10.96
N ALA A 8 41.40 -37.93 11.84
CA ALA A 8 40.09 -38.02 12.49
C ALA A 8 39.79 -36.80 13.39
N GLY A 9 40.80 -36.32 14.16
CA GLY A 9 40.65 -35.11 14.96
C GLY A 9 40.45 -33.83 14.12
N PHE A 10 41.18 -33.75 13.01
CA PHE A 10 41.03 -32.63 12.04
C PHE A 10 39.65 -32.61 11.40
N LEU A 11 39.13 -33.76 10.96
CA LEU A 11 37.80 -33.86 10.35
C LEU A 11 36.70 -33.61 11.37
N GLN A 12 36.81 -34.03 12.61
CA GLN A 12 35.84 -33.73 13.67
C GLN A 12 35.79 -32.24 13.99
N GLY A 13 36.93 -31.54 14.05
CA GLY A 13 36.98 -30.09 14.28
C GLY A 13 36.33 -29.29 13.10
N LEU A 14 36.46 -29.81 11.90
CA LEU A 14 35.93 -29.18 10.69
C LEU A 14 34.39 -29.25 10.59
N PHE A 15 33.77 -30.29 11.16
CA PHE A 15 32.33 -30.52 11.10
C PHE A 15 31.57 -29.93 12.30
N VAL A 16 32.14 -29.95 13.49
CA VAL A 16 31.42 -29.53 14.71
C VAL A 16 31.16 -28.03 14.75
N LEU A 17 32.11 -27.20 14.34
CA LEU A 17 31.98 -25.73 14.36
C LEU A 17 30.90 -25.18 13.39
N PRO A 18 30.85 -25.61 12.12
CA PRO A 18 29.80 -25.17 11.21
C PRO A 18 28.40 -25.63 11.64
N VAL A 19 28.29 -26.83 12.20
CA VAL A 19 26.99 -27.37 12.69
C VAL A 19 26.51 -26.58 13.90
N CYS A 20 27.37 -26.25 14.86
CA CYS A 20 27.01 -25.42 16.00
C CYS A 20 26.63 -23.98 15.60
N ALA A 21 27.35 -23.39 14.64
CA ALA A 21 27.04 -22.04 14.13
C ALA A 21 25.70 -22.01 13.38
N LEU A 22 25.40 -23.04 12.57
CA LEU A 22 24.11 -23.18 11.88
C LEU A 22 22.96 -23.38 12.89
N PHE A 23 23.15 -24.20 13.90
CA PHE A 23 22.13 -24.44 14.92
C PHE A 23 21.87 -23.21 15.79
N GLY A 24 22.91 -22.51 16.20
CA GLY A 24 22.80 -21.24 16.94
C GLY A 24 22.14 -20.14 16.12
N GLY A 25 22.47 -20.02 14.84
CA GLY A 25 21.84 -19.09 13.92
C GLY A 25 20.36 -19.39 13.66
N LEU A 26 20.00 -20.68 13.51
CA LEU A 26 18.61 -21.11 13.32
C LEU A 26 17.76 -20.85 14.57
N VAL A 27 18.30 -21.10 15.76
CA VAL A 27 17.62 -20.81 17.03
C VAL A 27 17.42 -19.31 17.22
N ALA A 28 18.42 -18.49 16.92
CA ALA A 28 18.31 -17.03 17.01
C ALA A 28 17.28 -16.44 16.03
N LEU A 29 17.17 -17.01 14.83
CA LEU A 29 16.13 -16.65 13.83
C LEU A 29 14.73 -17.03 14.30
N LEU A 30 14.56 -18.22 14.89
CA LEU A 30 13.26 -18.70 15.39
C LEU A 30 12.72 -17.86 16.55
N PHE A 31 13.62 -17.27 17.36
CA PHE A 31 13.24 -16.48 18.53
C PHE A 31 13.33 -14.97 18.34
N HIS A 32 13.48 -14.46 17.10
CA HIS A 32 13.60 -13.02 16.80
C HIS A 32 14.66 -12.30 17.67
N ALA A 33 15.75 -13.01 18.02
CA ALA A 33 16.80 -12.49 18.89
C ALA A 33 17.67 -11.46 18.12
N HIS A 34 17.84 -10.28 18.72
CA HIS A 34 18.67 -9.20 18.16
C HIS A 34 20.17 -9.56 18.20
N GLY A 35 20.98 -8.95 17.36
CA GLY A 35 22.39 -9.26 17.04
C GLY A 35 23.32 -9.68 18.20
N ALA A 36 23.12 -9.17 19.43
CA ALA A 36 23.94 -9.52 20.60
C ALA A 36 23.86 -11.02 20.98
N ALA A 37 22.70 -11.66 20.79
CA ALA A 37 22.53 -13.09 21.08
C ALA A 37 23.24 -13.97 20.06
N ILE A 38 23.31 -13.54 18.81
CA ILE A 38 24.02 -14.22 17.71
C ILE A 38 25.53 -14.21 17.98
N TRP A 39 26.09 -13.08 18.41
CA TRP A 39 27.50 -12.94 18.79
C TRP A 39 27.87 -13.78 19.99
N GLY A 40 26.98 -13.87 20.99
CA GLY A 40 27.18 -14.73 22.16
C GLY A 40 27.30 -16.21 21.78
N CYS A 41 26.44 -16.72 20.89
CA CYS A 41 26.48 -18.10 20.40
C CYS A 41 27.74 -18.39 19.54
N VAL A 42 28.16 -17.48 18.71
CA VAL A 42 29.39 -17.61 17.90
C VAL A 42 30.62 -17.56 18.79
N GLY A 43 30.67 -16.66 19.77
CA GLY A 43 31.76 -16.57 20.75
C GLY A 43 31.88 -17.81 21.61
N PHE A 44 30.77 -18.38 22.10
CA PHE A 44 30.74 -19.58 22.90
C PHE A 44 31.20 -20.80 22.10
N CYS A 45 30.76 -20.95 20.87
CA CYS A 45 31.22 -22.05 20.02
C CYS A 45 32.69 -21.96 19.63
N ALA A 46 33.30 -20.78 19.60
CA ALA A 46 34.71 -20.59 19.32
C ALA A 46 35.60 -20.85 20.52
N LEU A 47 35.13 -20.62 21.77
CA LEU A 47 35.91 -20.80 22.99
C LEU A 47 35.97 -22.27 23.49
N PHE A 48 34.93 -23.04 23.23
CA PHE A 48 34.84 -24.43 23.72
C PHE A 48 35.98 -25.36 23.24
N PRO A 49 36.40 -25.30 21.97
CA PRO A 49 37.51 -26.12 21.48
C PRO A 49 38.89 -25.68 22.00
N ILE A 50 39.08 -24.39 22.37
CA ILE A 50 40.35 -23.88 22.89
C ILE A 50 40.68 -24.53 24.23
N PHE A 51 39.69 -24.72 25.09
CA PHE A 51 39.86 -25.43 26.37
C PHE A 51 40.24 -26.92 26.23
N GLY A 52 39.75 -27.57 25.14
CA GLY A 52 40.12 -28.94 24.81
C GLY A 52 41.55 -29.07 24.24
N ALA A 53 42.01 -28.06 23.49
CA ALA A 53 43.32 -28.08 22.81
C ALA A 53 44.50 -27.88 23.75
N VAL A 54 44.33 -27.25 24.90
CA VAL A 54 45.39 -27.00 25.89
C VAL A 54 45.90 -28.31 26.58
N LYS A 55 45.06 -29.36 26.59
CA LYS A 55 45.43 -30.67 27.16
C LYS A 55 46.09 -31.66 26.18
N THR A 56 46.09 -31.39 24.90
CA THR A 56 46.65 -32.29 23.90
C THR A 56 47.62 -31.52 23.00
N LYS A 57 48.87 -31.91 22.95
CA LYS A 57 49.95 -31.34 22.10
C LYS A 57 49.72 -31.53 20.58
N GLN A 58 48.52 -31.18 20.07
CA GLN A 58 48.16 -31.45 18.69
C GLN A 58 48.08 -30.14 17.87
N ARG A 59 49.16 -29.77 17.17
CA ARG A 59 49.19 -28.65 16.22
C ARG A 59 48.11 -28.77 15.12
N ALA A 60 47.75 -30.00 14.74
CA ALA A 60 46.69 -30.27 13.74
C ALA A 60 45.29 -29.82 14.21
N LEU A 61 44.98 -29.88 15.51
CA LEU A 61 43.71 -29.41 16.03
C LEU A 61 43.60 -27.88 15.96
N LEU A 62 44.67 -27.15 16.24
CA LEU A 62 44.73 -25.69 16.17
C LEU A 62 44.52 -25.18 14.76
N THR A 63 45.12 -25.86 13.75
CA THR A 63 44.96 -25.50 12.32
C THR A 63 43.55 -25.76 11.82
N GLY A 64 42.89 -26.85 12.25
CA GLY A 64 41.50 -27.14 11.97
C GLY A 64 40.52 -26.14 12.58
N LEU A 65 40.81 -25.68 13.82
CA LEU A 65 40.01 -24.65 14.50
C LEU A 65 40.09 -23.28 13.83
N LEU A 66 41.29 -22.87 13.42
CA LEU A 66 41.51 -21.60 12.67
C LEU A 66 40.83 -21.63 11.31
N ALA A 67 40.92 -22.75 10.58
CA ALA A 67 40.23 -22.91 9.32
C ALA A 67 38.71 -22.93 9.46
N GLY A 68 38.16 -23.57 10.51
CA GLY A 68 36.74 -23.58 10.83
C GLY A 68 36.22 -22.19 11.21
N ALA A 69 36.98 -21.44 12.03
CA ALA A 69 36.64 -20.07 12.39
C ALA A 69 36.64 -19.12 11.19
N ALA A 70 37.62 -19.25 10.28
CA ALA A 70 37.68 -18.47 9.04
C ALA A 70 36.51 -18.79 8.10
N ALA A 71 36.15 -20.08 7.95
CA ALA A 71 35.00 -20.50 7.16
C ALA A 71 33.66 -20.00 7.75
N SER A 72 33.52 -20.02 9.08
CA SER A 72 32.33 -19.49 9.77
C SER A 72 32.22 -17.96 9.66
N ALA A 73 33.35 -17.25 9.73
CA ALA A 73 33.39 -15.80 9.52
C ALA A 73 33.08 -15.42 8.05
N GLY A 74 33.62 -16.19 7.09
CA GLY A 74 33.31 -16.01 5.67
C GLY A 74 31.84 -16.26 5.33
N LEU A 75 31.22 -17.31 5.92
CA LEU A 75 29.80 -17.60 5.79
C LEU A 75 28.94 -16.51 6.46
N PHE A 76 29.35 -16.00 7.60
CA PHE A 76 28.66 -14.91 8.31
C PHE A 76 28.71 -13.59 7.52
N LEU A 77 29.84 -13.26 6.89
CA LEU A 77 29.97 -12.10 6.00
C LEU A 77 29.15 -12.26 4.72
N ALA A 78 29.00 -13.49 4.20
CA ALA A 78 28.17 -13.78 3.04
C ALA A 78 26.66 -13.76 3.34
N ILE A 79 26.26 -14.02 4.61
CA ILE A 79 24.88 -13.99 5.12
C ILE A 79 24.58 -12.64 5.80
N SER A 80 25.58 -11.76 5.97
CA SER A 80 25.30 -10.39 6.44
C SER A 80 24.18 -9.82 5.57
N PRO A 81 23.07 -9.36 6.14
CA PRO A 81 21.96 -8.84 5.36
C PRO A 81 22.54 -7.75 4.47
N ALA A 82 22.61 -8.04 3.17
CA ALA A 82 22.79 -7.01 2.18
C ALA A 82 21.81 -5.93 2.57
N HIS A 83 22.29 -4.78 2.99
CA HIS A 83 21.57 -3.59 3.37
C HIS A 83 20.07 -3.86 3.43
N ALA A 84 19.48 -3.91 4.62
CA ALA A 84 18.03 -3.75 4.71
C ALA A 84 17.77 -2.42 4.00
N GLN A 85 17.49 -2.49 2.72
CA GLN A 85 16.90 -1.37 2.01
C GLN A 85 15.67 -1.08 2.84
N THR A 86 15.69 0.02 3.56
CA THR A 86 14.47 0.58 4.14
C THR A 86 13.55 0.72 2.95
N VAL A 87 12.58 -0.22 2.84
CA VAL A 87 11.54 -0.12 1.82
C VAL A 87 10.93 1.26 2.07
N ALA A 88 11.18 2.17 1.12
CA ALA A 88 10.56 3.47 1.18
C ALA A 88 9.04 3.21 1.25
N MET A 89 8.40 3.73 2.27
CA MET A 89 6.94 3.70 2.40
C MET A 89 6.45 5.13 2.15
N PRO A 90 6.28 5.52 0.89
CA PRO A 90 6.03 6.90 0.52
C PRO A 90 4.75 7.47 1.12
N LEU A 91 3.77 6.61 1.41
CA LEU A 91 2.49 7.01 2.01
C LEU A 91 2.44 6.82 3.53
N ARG A 92 3.59 6.60 4.19
CA ARG A 92 3.62 6.47 5.66
C ARG A 92 3.03 7.71 6.33
N GLY A 93 2.07 7.48 7.22
CA GLY A 93 1.38 8.54 7.97
C GLY A 93 0.25 9.22 7.20
N PHE A 94 0.02 8.89 5.92
CA PHE A 94 -1.08 9.41 5.14
C PHE A 94 -2.33 8.53 5.31
N ILE A 95 -3.45 9.14 5.64
CA ILE A 95 -4.73 8.46 5.92
C ILE A 95 -5.67 8.67 4.73
N VAL A 96 -5.98 7.59 4.02
CA VAL A 96 -6.95 7.60 2.92
C VAL A 96 -8.26 7.00 3.40
N CYS A 97 -9.33 7.80 3.43
CA CYS A 97 -10.68 7.25 3.52
C CYS A 97 -11.18 6.89 2.12
N LEU A 98 -11.19 5.59 1.82
CA LEU A 98 -11.58 5.07 0.52
C LEU A 98 -13.06 4.69 0.53
N ASP A 99 -13.83 5.28 -0.39
CA ASP A 99 -15.27 5.14 -0.50
C ASP A 99 -15.66 4.46 -1.82
N PRO A 100 -15.83 3.14 -1.86
CA PRO A 100 -16.47 2.49 -3.02
C PRO A 100 -17.92 2.92 -3.09
N GLY A 101 -18.25 3.80 -4.07
CA GLY A 101 -19.57 4.37 -4.24
C GLY A 101 -20.67 3.33 -4.40
N HIS A 102 -21.91 3.72 -4.07
CA HIS A 102 -23.08 2.82 -4.08
C HIS A 102 -22.90 1.59 -3.15
N THR A 103 -23.86 0.93 -2.61
CA THR A 103 -25.28 1.37 -2.50
C THR A 103 -25.41 2.54 -1.53
N SER A 104 -26.33 3.45 -1.79
CA SER A 104 -26.61 4.57 -0.90
C SER A 104 -28.12 4.77 -0.73
N GLU A 105 -28.51 5.72 0.12
CA GLU A 105 -29.90 6.10 0.36
C GLU A 105 -30.63 6.62 -0.89
N THR A 106 -29.88 6.94 -1.96
CA THR A 106 -30.44 7.58 -3.16
C THR A 106 -30.27 6.77 -4.42
N SER A 107 -29.34 5.81 -4.47
CA SER A 107 -28.98 5.12 -5.71
C SER A 107 -28.22 3.82 -5.47
N GLU A 108 -28.53 2.83 -6.31
CA GLU A 108 -27.77 1.58 -6.46
C GLU A 108 -26.58 1.71 -7.43
N GLY A 109 -26.44 2.86 -8.08
CA GLY A 109 -25.45 3.09 -9.13
C GLY A 109 -26.01 2.84 -10.52
N THR A 110 -25.14 2.98 -11.53
CA THR A 110 -25.44 2.68 -12.94
C THR A 110 -24.97 1.27 -13.32
N GLU A 111 -25.26 0.88 -14.56
CA GLU A 111 -24.80 -0.39 -15.12
C GLU A 111 -24.38 -0.24 -16.59
N SER A 112 -23.63 -1.20 -17.08
CA SER A 112 -23.28 -1.30 -18.49
C SER A 112 -24.51 -1.53 -19.36
N ARG A 113 -24.45 -1.17 -20.65
CA ARG A 113 -25.58 -1.32 -21.61
C ARG A 113 -26.10 -2.74 -21.72
N ASP A 114 -25.26 -3.74 -21.48
CA ASP A 114 -25.63 -5.16 -21.50
C ASP A 114 -26.06 -5.72 -20.13
N GLY A 115 -26.10 -4.87 -19.09
CA GLY A 115 -26.50 -5.22 -17.74
C GLY A 115 -25.55 -6.20 -17.00
N LYS A 116 -24.35 -6.48 -17.57
CA LYS A 116 -23.43 -7.48 -17.00
C LYS A 116 -22.45 -6.91 -15.97
N LEU A 117 -22.30 -5.60 -15.94
CA LEU A 117 -21.37 -4.93 -15.05
C LEU A 117 -22.08 -3.76 -14.38
N THR A 118 -22.11 -3.76 -13.06
CA THR A 118 -22.67 -2.67 -12.25
C THR A 118 -21.56 -1.76 -11.75
N GLU A 119 -21.86 -0.48 -11.60
CA GLU A 119 -20.97 0.52 -11.00
C GLU A 119 -20.54 0.10 -9.61
N ARG A 120 -21.48 -0.34 -8.77
CA ARG A 120 -21.22 -0.84 -7.42
C ARG A 120 -20.12 -1.91 -7.40
N HIS A 121 -20.19 -2.89 -8.32
CA HIS A 121 -19.21 -3.97 -8.41
C HIS A 121 -17.84 -3.44 -8.83
N VAL A 122 -17.78 -2.60 -9.85
CA VAL A 122 -16.51 -1.99 -10.29
C VAL A 122 -15.86 -1.20 -9.16
N ASN A 123 -16.62 -0.32 -8.51
CA ASN A 123 -16.13 0.50 -7.41
C ASN A 123 -15.57 -0.35 -6.27
N TRP A 124 -16.25 -1.45 -5.94
CA TRP A 124 -15.83 -2.38 -4.90
C TRP A 124 -14.52 -3.08 -5.26
N VAL A 125 -14.46 -3.72 -6.44
CA VAL A 125 -13.28 -4.50 -6.86
C VAL A 125 -12.04 -3.61 -7.04
N VAL A 126 -12.20 -2.41 -7.58
CA VAL A 126 -11.09 -1.46 -7.69
C VAL A 126 -10.64 -0.97 -6.32
N ALA A 127 -11.57 -0.70 -5.39
CA ALA A 127 -11.24 -0.31 -4.03
C ALA A 127 -10.48 -1.40 -3.27
N GLU A 128 -10.84 -2.69 -3.43
CA GLU A 128 -10.11 -3.80 -2.83
C GLU A 128 -8.66 -3.90 -3.33
N ARG A 129 -8.43 -3.66 -4.63
CA ARG A 129 -7.09 -3.64 -5.24
C ARG A 129 -6.30 -2.44 -4.73
N LEU A 130 -6.89 -1.26 -4.80
CA LEU A 130 -6.26 -0.02 -4.33
C LEU A 130 -5.92 -0.07 -2.84
N THR A 131 -6.77 -0.66 -2.01
CA THR A 131 -6.50 -0.87 -0.58
C THR A 131 -5.19 -1.62 -0.36
N LYS A 132 -4.97 -2.71 -1.10
CA LYS A 132 -3.74 -3.51 -0.99
C LYS A 132 -2.50 -2.70 -1.39
N LEU A 133 -2.61 -1.92 -2.46
CA LEU A 133 -1.53 -1.07 -2.94
C LEU A 133 -1.21 0.04 -1.93
N LEU A 134 -2.22 0.77 -1.44
CA LEU A 134 -2.04 1.83 -0.44
C LEU A 134 -1.39 1.32 0.85
N LEU A 135 -1.84 0.15 1.36
CA LEU A 135 -1.25 -0.48 2.54
C LEU A 135 0.21 -0.90 2.30
N ALA A 136 0.55 -1.40 1.11
CA ALA A 136 1.93 -1.77 0.75
C ALA A 136 2.87 -0.54 0.73
N GLU A 137 2.35 0.63 0.34
CA GLU A 137 3.07 1.91 0.35
C GLU A 137 3.05 2.61 1.73
N GLY A 138 2.47 1.98 2.74
CA GLY A 138 2.49 2.45 4.13
C GLY A 138 1.36 3.40 4.53
N ALA A 139 0.35 3.61 3.68
CA ALA A 139 -0.83 4.39 4.04
C ALA A 139 -1.68 3.70 5.11
N THR A 140 -2.43 4.49 5.86
CA THR A 140 -3.58 4.01 6.63
C THR A 140 -4.83 4.09 5.77
N VAL A 141 -5.54 2.98 5.59
CA VAL A 141 -6.77 2.94 4.79
C VAL A 141 -7.98 2.70 5.67
N VAL A 142 -8.98 3.58 5.54
CA VAL A 142 -10.28 3.46 6.20
C VAL A 142 -11.35 3.30 5.12
N LEU A 143 -12.05 2.19 5.12
CA LEU A 143 -13.15 1.94 4.18
C LEU A 143 -14.47 2.48 4.72
N THR A 144 -15.30 3.08 3.86
CA THR A 144 -16.63 3.56 4.24
C THR A 144 -17.66 2.44 4.38
N LYS A 145 -17.41 1.29 3.78
CA LYS A 145 -18.20 0.05 3.91
C LYS A 145 -17.28 -1.18 3.90
N ILE A 146 -17.75 -2.28 4.46
CA ILE A 146 -16.99 -3.54 4.63
C ILE A 146 -17.43 -4.66 3.71
N THR A 147 -18.56 -4.50 3.00
CA THR A 147 -19.03 -5.43 1.98
C THR A 147 -19.58 -4.67 0.78
N GLU A 148 -19.54 -5.30 -0.40
CA GLU A 148 -20.01 -4.70 -1.66
C GLU A 148 -21.47 -4.23 -1.58
N ASN A 149 -22.34 -4.99 -0.91
CA ASN A 149 -23.78 -4.75 -0.87
C ASN A 149 -24.24 -3.92 0.36
N GLU A 150 -23.31 -3.50 1.19
CA GLU A 150 -23.66 -2.68 2.36
C GLU A 150 -24.23 -1.32 1.93
N VAL A 151 -25.39 -0.97 2.51
CA VAL A 151 -26.03 0.33 2.29
C VAL A 151 -25.44 1.34 3.27
N VAL A 152 -24.68 2.31 2.76
CA VAL A 152 -24.11 3.39 3.57
C VAL A 152 -24.54 4.72 3.00
N THR A 153 -25.19 5.57 3.83
CA THR A 153 -25.65 6.88 3.37
C THR A 153 -24.46 7.80 3.03
N ASN A 154 -24.65 8.71 2.07
CA ASN A 154 -23.60 9.65 1.67
C ASN A 154 -23.12 10.52 2.84
N ARG A 155 -24.02 10.87 3.77
CA ARG A 155 -23.65 11.56 5.01
C ARG A 155 -22.76 10.67 5.89
N ARG A 156 -23.13 9.40 6.09
CA ARG A 156 -22.33 8.47 6.92
C ARG A 156 -20.94 8.23 6.36
N ARG A 157 -20.79 8.15 5.04
CA ARG A 157 -19.49 8.03 4.37
C ARG A 157 -18.57 9.21 4.72
N ALA A 158 -19.08 10.44 4.63
CA ALA A 158 -18.33 11.63 5.02
C ALA A 158 -18.02 11.66 6.54
N GLU A 159 -18.95 11.22 7.40
CA GLU A 159 -18.72 11.13 8.85
C GLU A 159 -17.58 10.13 9.18
N ILE A 160 -17.47 9.02 8.46
CA ILE A 160 -16.36 8.06 8.61
C ILE A 160 -15.02 8.73 8.25
N ALA A 161 -14.95 9.42 7.12
CA ALA A 161 -13.76 10.16 6.71
C ALA A 161 -13.36 11.23 7.73
N ASN A 162 -14.33 11.99 8.22
CA ASN A 162 -14.13 13.02 9.23
C ASN A 162 -13.62 12.46 10.57
N THR A 163 -14.19 11.33 11.02
CA THR A 163 -13.78 10.66 12.27
C THR A 163 -12.38 10.08 12.17
N ALA A 164 -12.00 9.60 10.99
CA ALA A 164 -10.67 9.11 10.72
C ALA A 164 -9.63 10.24 10.59
N HIS A 165 -10.04 11.51 10.55
CA HIS A 165 -9.17 12.62 10.20
C HIS A 165 -8.40 12.34 8.92
N ALA A 166 -9.09 11.84 7.88
CA ALA A 166 -8.46 11.44 6.63
C ALA A 166 -7.77 12.63 5.96
N ASP A 167 -6.58 12.41 5.44
CA ASP A 167 -5.87 13.39 4.62
C ASP A 167 -6.56 13.51 3.25
N LEU A 168 -7.14 12.40 2.77
CA LEU A 168 -7.94 12.36 1.54
C LEU A 168 -9.18 11.47 1.70
N PHE A 169 -10.36 12.00 1.40
CA PHE A 169 -11.61 11.25 1.22
C PHE A 169 -11.78 10.97 -0.27
N LEU A 170 -11.37 9.78 -0.72
CA LEU A 170 -11.35 9.35 -2.11
C LEU A 170 -12.57 8.48 -2.41
N ARG A 171 -13.47 8.99 -3.24
CA ARG A 171 -14.73 8.36 -3.61
C ARG A 171 -14.65 7.81 -5.03
N LEU A 172 -14.88 6.51 -5.18
CA LEU A 172 -14.81 5.81 -6.47
C LEU A 172 -16.22 5.63 -7.03
N HIS A 173 -16.40 6.07 -8.27
CA HIS A 173 -17.63 6.00 -9.02
C HIS A 173 -17.35 5.62 -10.48
N CYS A 174 -18.40 5.31 -11.21
CA CYS A 174 -18.41 5.19 -12.68
C CYS A 174 -19.63 5.94 -13.22
N ASP A 175 -19.41 6.74 -14.23
CA ASP A 175 -20.47 7.55 -14.85
C ASP A 175 -21.29 6.74 -15.89
N SER A 176 -22.35 7.34 -16.35
CA SER A 176 -23.17 6.90 -17.48
C SER A 176 -23.52 8.07 -18.39
N GLY A 177 -23.70 7.82 -19.69
CA GLY A 177 -24.04 8.86 -20.68
C GLY A 177 -23.21 8.73 -21.96
N GLU A 178 -23.10 9.86 -22.67
CA GLU A 178 -22.40 9.95 -23.96
C GLU A 178 -20.92 10.35 -23.83
N GLN A 179 -20.46 10.61 -22.60
CA GLN A 179 -19.06 10.97 -22.34
C GLN A 179 -18.16 9.72 -22.38
N GLN A 180 -16.86 9.91 -22.22
CA GLN A 180 -15.87 8.83 -22.11
C GLN A 180 -14.71 9.26 -21.22
N GLY A 181 -14.00 8.28 -20.68
CA GLY A 181 -12.77 8.47 -19.95
C GLY A 181 -12.94 8.78 -18.47
N ILE A 182 -11.83 9.14 -17.85
CA ILE A 182 -11.74 9.40 -16.43
C ILE A 182 -11.93 10.89 -16.09
N ALA A 183 -12.72 11.19 -15.07
CA ALA A 183 -12.89 12.55 -14.55
C ALA A 183 -12.70 12.57 -13.05
N THR A 184 -12.17 13.66 -12.50
CA THR A 184 -12.10 13.89 -11.05
C THR A 184 -12.93 15.11 -10.69
N TYR A 185 -13.85 14.94 -9.75
CA TYR A 185 -14.69 15.99 -9.22
C TYR A 185 -14.23 16.39 -7.82
N TYR A 186 -14.35 17.69 -7.51
CA TYR A 186 -14.12 18.25 -6.18
C TYR A 186 -15.23 19.26 -5.84
N PRO A 187 -15.51 19.54 -4.57
CA PRO A 187 -16.45 20.59 -4.19
C PRO A 187 -15.89 21.97 -4.59
N ASP A 188 -16.48 22.60 -5.62
CA ASP A 188 -16.05 23.90 -6.16
C ASP A 188 -16.77 25.07 -5.46
N ARG A 189 -17.78 24.76 -4.66
CA ARG A 189 -18.57 25.70 -3.85
C ARG A 189 -19.25 24.99 -2.70
N GLN A 190 -19.80 25.78 -1.77
CA GLN A 190 -20.68 25.24 -0.76
C GLN A 190 -22.01 24.76 -1.34
N GLY A 191 -22.50 23.66 -0.79
CA GLY A 191 -23.86 23.18 -1.03
C GLY A 191 -24.68 23.16 0.25
N LYS A 192 -25.99 22.89 0.12
CA LYS A 192 -26.90 22.76 1.26
C LYS A 192 -27.73 21.49 1.16
N ARG A 193 -27.67 20.65 2.20
CA ARG A 193 -28.45 19.42 2.28
C ARG A 193 -28.83 19.11 3.73
N PHE A 194 -30.08 18.70 3.97
CA PHE A 194 -30.61 18.37 5.33
C PHE A 194 -30.29 19.42 6.39
N GLY A 195 -30.44 20.70 6.03
CA GLY A 195 -30.18 21.84 6.94
C GLY A 195 -28.71 22.19 7.16
N VAL A 196 -27.77 21.38 6.64
CA VAL A 196 -26.32 21.61 6.71
C VAL A 196 -25.82 22.35 5.47
N THR A 197 -24.99 23.39 5.66
CA THR A 197 -24.25 24.07 4.61
C THR A 197 -22.78 23.68 4.71
N GLY A 198 -22.18 23.26 3.61
CA GLY A 198 -20.78 22.83 3.55
C GLY A 198 -20.37 22.41 2.14
N PRO A 199 -19.14 21.97 1.96
CA PRO A 199 -18.06 21.98 2.95
C PRO A 199 -17.58 23.42 3.27
N SER A 200 -16.64 23.56 4.22
CA SER A 200 -16.02 24.86 4.50
C SER A 200 -15.14 25.32 3.33
N GLN A 201 -14.82 26.63 3.27
CA GLN A 201 -13.92 27.15 2.24
C GLN A 201 -12.52 26.52 2.31
N ILE A 202 -12.05 26.17 3.50
CA ILE A 202 -10.77 25.47 3.71
C ILE A 202 -10.80 24.11 3.00
N VAL A 203 -11.86 23.34 3.21
CA VAL A 203 -12.03 22.03 2.57
C VAL A 203 -12.16 22.16 1.05
N ILE A 204 -12.89 23.17 0.56
CA ILE A 204 -12.99 23.44 -0.89
C ILE A 204 -11.61 23.70 -1.49
N THR A 205 -10.81 24.57 -0.86
CA THR A 205 -9.47 24.90 -1.33
C THR A 205 -8.55 23.69 -1.30
N ALA A 206 -8.54 22.92 -0.21
CA ALA A 206 -7.74 21.72 -0.09
C ALA A 206 -8.17 20.62 -1.09
N SER A 207 -9.47 20.44 -1.30
CA SER A 207 -9.98 19.47 -2.31
C SER A 207 -9.61 19.86 -3.73
N ARG A 208 -9.63 21.17 -4.06
CA ARG A 208 -9.16 21.65 -5.37
C ARG A 208 -7.69 21.34 -5.55
N HIS A 209 -6.86 21.65 -4.56
CA HIS A 209 -5.43 21.39 -4.61
C HIS A 209 -5.14 19.90 -4.78
N ALA A 210 -5.78 19.05 -3.99
CA ALA A 210 -5.69 17.59 -4.15
C ALA A 210 -6.08 17.15 -5.57
N ALA A 211 -7.17 17.68 -6.15
CA ALA A 211 -7.58 17.35 -7.50
C ALA A 211 -6.55 17.73 -8.56
N GLU A 212 -5.92 18.92 -8.42
CA GLU A 212 -4.90 19.45 -9.34
C GLU A 212 -3.60 18.63 -9.32
N LEU A 213 -3.31 17.91 -8.25
CA LEU A 213 -2.17 16.99 -8.13
C LEU A 213 -2.55 15.55 -8.52
N PHE A 214 -3.64 15.06 -8.00
CA PHE A 214 -4.13 13.70 -8.17
C PHE A 214 -4.47 13.39 -9.63
N HIS A 215 -5.33 14.20 -10.25
CA HIS A 215 -5.90 13.86 -11.55
C HIS A 215 -4.87 13.76 -12.69
N PRO A 216 -3.90 14.68 -12.83
CA PRO A 216 -2.88 14.56 -13.88
C PRO A 216 -2.04 13.29 -13.78
N ALA A 217 -1.75 12.82 -12.54
CA ALA A 217 -1.01 11.59 -12.32
C ALA A 217 -1.83 10.36 -12.75
N VAL A 218 -3.13 10.33 -12.39
CA VAL A 218 -4.06 9.28 -12.82
C VAL A 218 -4.21 9.26 -14.35
N ALA A 219 -4.45 10.40 -14.97
CA ALA A 219 -4.60 10.51 -16.42
C ALA A 219 -3.32 10.11 -17.17
N ALA A 220 -2.15 10.46 -16.63
CA ALA A 220 -0.86 10.05 -17.21
C ALA A 220 -0.66 8.52 -17.13
N ALA A 221 -1.03 7.89 -16.02
CA ALA A 221 -0.93 6.44 -15.84
C ALA A 221 -1.89 5.65 -16.76
N LEU A 222 -3.03 6.24 -17.13
CA LEU A 222 -4.04 5.63 -18.02
C LEU A 222 -3.92 6.09 -19.48
N ARG A 223 -2.83 6.78 -19.84
CA ARG A 223 -2.65 7.30 -21.20
C ARG A 223 -2.64 6.17 -22.22
N GLY A 224 -3.54 6.27 -23.20
CA GLY A 224 -3.73 5.27 -24.25
C GLY A 224 -4.79 4.21 -23.91
N GLU A 225 -5.17 4.10 -22.64
CA GLU A 225 -6.23 3.18 -22.18
C GLU A 225 -7.57 3.90 -22.05
N LEU A 226 -7.59 5.08 -21.42
CA LEU A 226 -8.80 5.89 -21.26
C LEU A 226 -8.53 7.34 -21.64
N SER A 227 -9.58 8.02 -22.11
CA SER A 227 -9.54 9.47 -22.36
C SER A 227 -9.51 10.24 -21.06
N ASP A 228 -8.82 11.38 -21.06
CA ASP A 228 -8.84 12.35 -19.97
C ASP A 228 -10.06 13.28 -20.13
N ALA A 229 -11.02 13.16 -19.22
CA ALA A 229 -12.21 14.02 -19.16
C ALA A 229 -12.05 15.20 -18.18
N GLY A 230 -10.89 15.32 -17.54
CA GLY A 230 -10.44 16.47 -16.78
C GLY A 230 -10.97 16.59 -15.37
N ILE A 231 -10.56 17.69 -14.72
CA ILE A 231 -11.01 18.08 -13.38
C ILE A 231 -12.27 18.94 -13.51
N LYS A 232 -13.27 18.64 -12.66
CA LYS A 232 -14.58 19.30 -12.70
C LYS A 232 -15.03 19.65 -11.27
N GLY A 233 -15.83 20.71 -11.17
CA GLY A 233 -16.52 21.00 -9.91
C GLY A 233 -17.74 20.12 -9.72
N ASP A 234 -18.03 19.74 -8.46
CA ASP A 234 -19.25 19.01 -8.05
C ASP A 234 -20.52 19.67 -8.60
N SER A 235 -20.52 21.02 -8.71
CA SER A 235 -21.64 21.80 -9.24
C SER A 235 -22.01 21.46 -10.69
N LYS A 236 -21.14 20.75 -11.42
CA LYS A 236 -21.39 20.28 -12.79
C LYS A 236 -22.12 18.93 -12.85
N THR A 237 -22.24 18.24 -11.72
CA THR A 237 -23.02 16.99 -11.63
C THR A 237 -24.52 17.29 -11.55
N GLY A 238 -25.34 16.30 -11.92
CA GLY A 238 -26.82 16.43 -11.81
C GLY A 238 -27.31 16.70 -10.39
N ILE A 239 -26.61 16.20 -9.36
CA ILE A 239 -26.92 16.44 -7.95
C ILE A 239 -26.33 17.77 -7.49
N GLY A 240 -25.06 18.02 -7.77
CA GLY A 240 -24.38 19.24 -7.37
C GLY A 240 -24.99 20.51 -7.95
N SER A 241 -25.49 20.46 -9.18
CA SER A 241 -26.19 21.59 -9.82
C SER A 241 -27.43 22.03 -9.04
N LYS A 242 -28.11 21.12 -8.32
CA LYS A 242 -29.34 21.39 -7.57
C LYS A 242 -29.09 21.85 -6.15
N GLN A 243 -27.99 21.44 -5.52
CA GLN A 243 -27.75 21.68 -4.09
C GLN A 243 -26.37 22.31 -3.79
N GLY A 244 -25.56 22.62 -4.81
CA GLY A 244 -24.26 23.30 -4.73
C GLY A 244 -23.07 22.37 -4.87
N ALA A 245 -23.06 21.23 -4.17
CA ALA A 245 -22.02 20.21 -4.21
C ALA A 245 -22.63 18.81 -4.09
N LEU A 246 -21.84 17.76 -4.25
CA LEU A 246 -22.26 16.38 -3.98
C LEU A 246 -22.57 16.20 -2.49
N THR A 247 -23.53 15.33 -2.17
CA THR A 247 -23.97 15.14 -0.77
C THR A 247 -22.82 14.76 0.15
N GLY A 248 -21.96 13.84 -0.26
CA GLY A 248 -20.78 13.46 0.52
C GLY A 248 -19.83 14.63 0.76
N SER A 249 -19.61 15.47 -0.23
CA SER A 249 -18.77 16.66 -0.13
C SER A 249 -19.35 17.71 0.84
N ILE A 250 -20.67 17.92 0.83
CA ILE A 250 -21.33 18.88 1.75
C ILE A 250 -21.03 18.54 3.22
N PHE A 251 -21.00 17.26 3.56
CA PHE A 251 -20.76 16.79 4.94
C PHE A 251 -19.26 16.56 5.25
N SER A 252 -18.37 16.69 4.26
CA SER A 252 -16.93 16.48 4.48
C SER A 252 -16.30 17.64 5.24
N LYS A 253 -15.44 17.30 6.20
CA LYS A 253 -14.54 18.22 6.92
C LYS A 253 -13.09 18.01 6.53
N VAL A 254 -12.82 17.09 5.60
CA VAL A 254 -11.51 16.74 5.06
C VAL A 254 -11.52 16.88 3.54
N PRO A 255 -10.36 16.99 2.87
CA PRO A 255 -10.28 17.06 1.41
C PRO A 255 -11.04 15.89 0.77
N ALA A 256 -11.90 16.17 -0.22
CA ALA A 256 -12.77 15.17 -0.82
C ALA A 256 -12.68 15.21 -2.35
N LEU A 257 -12.43 14.06 -2.95
CA LEU A 257 -12.45 13.84 -4.39
C LEU A 257 -13.46 12.74 -4.74
N THR A 258 -14.22 12.95 -5.81
CA THR A 258 -15.03 11.91 -6.45
C THR A 258 -14.43 11.62 -7.81
N VAL A 259 -14.01 10.38 -8.03
CA VAL A 259 -13.41 9.94 -9.29
C VAL A 259 -14.44 9.12 -10.05
N GLU A 260 -14.86 9.63 -11.21
CA GLU A 260 -15.57 8.86 -12.22
C GLU A 260 -14.54 8.10 -13.04
N MET A 261 -14.27 6.86 -12.64
CA MET A 261 -13.18 6.03 -13.17
C MET A 261 -13.34 5.71 -14.64
N CYS A 262 -14.57 5.65 -15.12
CA CYS A 262 -14.93 5.39 -16.52
C CYS A 262 -16.41 5.69 -16.74
N VAL A 263 -16.87 5.64 -17.99
CA VAL A 263 -18.28 5.70 -18.35
C VAL A 263 -18.76 4.31 -18.75
N LEU A 264 -19.52 3.63 -17.87
CA LEU A 264 -19.95 2.23 -18.07
C LEU A 264 -20.79 2.00 -19.32
N THR A 265 -21.50 3.01 -19.78
CA THR A 265 -22.29 2.97 -21.02
C THR A 265 -21.46 3.27 -22.27
N ASN A 266 -20.21 3.71 -22.15
CA ASN A 266 -19.30 3.88 -23.27
C ASN A 266 -18.62 2.54 -23.60
N THR A 267 -18.61 2.16 -24.88
CA THR A 267 -18.11 0.84 -25.31
C THR A 267 -16.61 0.68 -25.10
N HIS A 268 -15.82 1.75 -25.25
CA HIS A 268 -14.36 1.71 -25.05
C HIS A 268 -14.05 1.53 -23.58
N ASP A 269 -14.60 2.38 -22.73
CA ASP A 269 -14.39 2.38 -21.28
C ASP A 269 -14.87 1.07 -20.65
N TYR A 270 -16.03 0.55 -21.09
CA TYR A 270 -16.55 -0.74 -20.66
C TYR A 270 -15.60 -1.89 -20.99
N ARG A 271 -15.03 -1.92 -22.21
CA ARG A 271 -14.05 -2.97 -22.59
C ARG A 271 -12.83 -2.95 -21.72
N PHE A 272 -12.36 -1.81 -21.31
CA PHE A 272 -11.23 -1.65 -20.39
C PHE A 272 -11.60 -2.14 -19.00
N ILE A 273 -12.60 -1.53 -18.35
CA ILE A 273 -12.87 -1.73 -16.91
C ILE A 273 -13.50 -3.09 -16.59
N ARG A 274 -14.11 -3.78 -17.56
CA ARG A 274 -14.67 -5.12 -17.35
C ARG A 274 -13.60 -6.20 -17.15
N THR A 275 -12.35 -5.94 -17.47
CA THR A 275 -11.25 -6.90 -17.38
C THR A 275 -10.51 -6.78 -16.06
N SER A 276 -9.99 -7.91 -15.54
CA SER A 276 -9.13 -7.88 -14.34
C SER A 276 -7.90 -6.99 -14.54
N ALA A 277 -7.32 -7.00 -15.74
CA ALA A 277 -6.17 -6.15 -16.08
C ALA A 277 -6.53 -4.65 -16.07
N GLY A 278 -7.69 -4.27 -16.62
CA GLY A 278 -8.16 -2.88 -16.60
C GLY A 278 -8.47 -2.39 -15.19
N GLN A 279 -9.07 -3.24 -14.35
CA GLN A 279 -9.31 -2.92 -12.93
C GLN A 279 -8.01 -2.78 -12.14
N GLU A 280 -7.00 -3.59 -12.43
CA GLU A 280 -5.67 -3.49 -11.83
C GLU A 280 -4.96 -2.22 -12.28
N ALA A 281 -4.97 -1.92 -13.59
CA ALA A 281 -4.41 -0.69 -14.14
C ALA A 281 -5.07 0.55 -13.55
N MET A 282 -6.40 0.54 -13.35
CA MET A 282 -7.13 1.61 -12.68
C MET A 282 -6.67 1.79 -11.23
N ALA A 283 -6.52 0.69 -10.47
CA ALA A 283 -6.05 0.77 -9.08
C ALA A 283 -4.63 1.34 -8.99
N HIS A 284 -3.71 0.94 -9.87
CA HIS A 284 -2.37 1.53 -9.95
C HIS A 284 -2.38 3.00 -10.33
N ALA A 285 -3.25 3.40 -11.25
CA ALA A 285 -3.40 4.80 -11.63
C ALA A 285 -3.90 5.65 -10.45
N LEU A 286 -4.89 5.17 -9.71
CA LEU A 286 -5.40 5.83 -8.50
C LEU A 286 -4.33 5.94 -7.41
N LEU A 287 -3.49 4.90 -7.23
CA LEU A 287 -2.33 4.96 -6.34
C LEU A 287 -1.39 6.11 -6.75
N ALA A 288 -1.01 6.20 -8.03
CA ALA A 288 -0.14 7.27 -8.51
C ALA A 288 -0.74 8.67 -8.24
N GLY A 289 -2.06 8.80 -8.31
CA GLY A 289 -2.77 10.02 -7.92
C GLY A 289 -2.62 10.35 -6.42
N VAL A 290 -2.79 9.35 -5.55
CA VAL A 290 -2.63 9.53 -4.09
C VAL A 290 -1.18 9.89 -3.73
N GLU A 291 -0.20 9.25 -4.37
CA GLU A 291 1.21 9.57 -4.18
C GLU A 291 1.53 11.00 -4.60
N ALA A 292 0.99 11.47 -5.74
CA ALA A 292 1.21 12.83 -6.22
C ALA A 292 0.64 13.88 -5.25
N ASP A 293 -0.50 13.64 -4.63
CA ASP A 293 -1.10 14.49 -3.61
C ASP A 293 -0.21 14.55 -2.35
N LYS A 294 0.17 13.41 -1.78
CA LYS A 294 1.03 13.31 -0.59
C LYS A 294 2.40 13.95 -0.76
N PHE A 295 3.09 13.70 -1.88
CA PHE A 295 4.44 14.24 -2.11
C PHE A 295 4.51 15.76 -2.21
N HIS A 296 3.39 16.41 -2.47
CA HIS A 296 3.35 17.87 -2.49
C HIS A 296 3.24 18.45 -1.08
N ASP A 297 2.45 17.84 -0.20
CA ASP A 297 2.32 18.25 1.20
C ASP A 297 3.68 18.21 1.94
N ASP A 298 4.47 17.16 1.71
CA ASP A 298 5.81 17.01 2.33
C ASP A 298 6.82 18.08 1.89
N LYS A 299 6.58 18.78 0.78
CA LYS A 299 7.46 19.89 0.32
C LYS A 299 7.09 21.24 0.91
N GLN A 300 5.95 21.36 1.58
CA GLN A 300 5.47 22.61 2.18
C GLN A 300 5.76 22.68 3.70
N HIS A 301 6.24 21.60 4.30
CA HIS A 301 6.65 21.48 5.70
C HIS A 301 8.14 21.17 5.82
#